data_d3bc139955e9ffb189b2b1a2ef8100a6
#
_entry.id   d3bc139955e9ffb189b2b1a2ef8100a6
#
_cell.length_a   1.000
_cell.length_b   1.000
_cell.length_c   1.000
_cell.angle_alpha   90.00
_cell.angle_beta   90.00
_cell.angle_gamma   90.00
#
_symmetry.space_group_name_H-M   'P 1'
#
loop_
_entity.id
_entity.type
_entity.pdbx_description
1 polymer ?
#
loop_
_entity_poly.entity_id
_entity_poly.type
_entity_poly.pdbx_seq_one_letter_code
_entity_poly.pdbx_strand_id
1 'polypeptide(L)'
;HFVRTPKPSRTKGPKSAKSGTSSGSANPDTDAVSEPSDSDVSIQHPIYDYCQEELDSVELEFRIEPPSKSILDNFEHYTAAVVIVDRWYKHEGHTVAYSLSFMPIELVGRLHIDLNSTDALLEFLEHECYQPDHHCSRSITYSTAGNFSAKNYKLSSHDSFLLTQENVCDEDDEILVVSKHYIPAELFELKLAV
;
A
#
# COMPACT_ATOMS: atom_id res chain seq x y z
N HIS A 1 11.15 -6.04 16.39
CA HIS A 1 11.13 -4.57 16.55
C HIS A 1 11.90 -3.94 15.41
N PHE A 2 11.21 -3.45 14.42
CA PHE A 2 11.83 -2.77 13.29
C PHE A 2 11.57 -1.28 13.38
N VAL A 3 12.61 -0.49 13.56
CA VAL A 3 12.57 0.98 13.52
C VAL A 3 13.11 1.41 12.18
N ARG A 4 12.30 2.09 11.39
CA ARG A 4 12.71 2.64 10.09
C ARG A 4 13.39 3.98 10.29
N THR A 5 14.60 4.14 9.76
CA THR A 5 15.32 5.41 9.65
C THR A 5 14.76 6.28 8.51
N PRO A 6 14.79 7.62 8.64
CA PRO A 6 14.20 8.52 7.66
C PRO A 6 15.00 8.60 6.36
N LYS A 7 14.29 8.94 5.29
CA LYS A 7 14.67 9.15 3.89
C LYS A 7 15.91 10.06 3.77
N PRO A 8 16.88 9.76 2.90
CA PRO A 8 18.03 10.64 2.68
C PRO A 8 17.64 11.89 1.91
N SER A 9 18.15 13.03 2.38
CA SER A 9 17.96 14.36 1.81
C SER A 9 18.67 14.51 0.46
N ARG A 10 17.99 15.16 -0.46
CA ARG A 10 18.41 15.55 -1.80
C ARG A 10 19.59 16.52 -1.73
N THR A 11 20.77 16.11 -2.20
CA THR A 11 21.91 17.02 -2.45
C THR A 11 21.80 17.67 -3.82
N LYS A 12 21.83 18.99 -3.84
CA LYS A 12 21.97 19.83 -5.04
C LYS A 12 23.41 19.80 -5.54
N GLY A 13 23.65 19.45 -6.80
CA GLY A 13 24.92 19.64 -7.50
C GLY A 13 24.89 20.91 -8.35
N PRO A 14 26.06 21.51 -8.67
CA PRO A 14 26.16 22.89 -9.11
C PRO A 14 26.04 23.09 -10.62
N LYS A 15 25.63 24.33 -10.96
CA LYS A 15 25.52 24.92 -12.32
C LYS A 15 26.91 25.06 -13.00
N SER A 16 26.96 24.80 -14.30
CA SER A 16 27.99 25.40 -15.17
C SER A 16 27.33 25.93 -16.45
N ALA A 17 27.67 27.18 -16.77
CA ALA A 17 27.20 27.96 -17.93
C ALA A 17 28.24 27.94 -19.06
N LYS A 18 27.79 28.07 -20.34
CA LYS A 18 28.26 28.98 -21.41
C LYS A 18 27.74 28.52 -22.78
N SER A 19 26.95 29.29 -23.40
CA SER A 19 27.11 30.34 -24.44
C SER A 19 27.50 29.81 -25.84
N GLY A 20 26.69 30.19 -26.86
CA GLY A 20 27.03 30.10 -28.26
C GLY A 20 25.84 30.37 -29.21
N THR A 21 25.80 31.53 -29.77
CA THR A 21 24.91 32.18 -30.74
C THR A 21 24.82 31.47 -32.11
N SER A 22 23.67 31.37 -32.80
CA SER A 22 23.26 32.25 -33.93
C SER A 22 22.17 31.64 -34.82
N SER A 23 21.14 32.44 -35.05
CA SER A 23 20.35 32.76 -36.24
C SER A 23 19.86 31.70 -37.22
N GLY A 24 18.50 31.77 -37.48
CA GLY A 24 17.93 31.37 -38.78
C GLY A 24 16.45 30.95 -38.76
N SER A 25 15.57 31.92 -38.82
CA SER A 25 14.35 32.07 -39.61
C SER A 25 13.37 30.92 -39.93
N ALA A 26 12.11 31.28 -39.72
CA ALA A 26 10.86 30.90 -40.40
C ALA A 26 10.02 29.73 -39.83
N ASN A 27 8.86 30.15 -39.31
CA ASN A 27 7.58 29.44 -39.10
C ASN A 27 6.98 28.90 -40.44
N PRO A 28 5.92 28.04 -40.41
CA PRO A 28 4.72 28.19 -39.56
C PRO A 28 4.08 26.88 -38.98
N ASP A 29 3.30 27.12 -37.94
CA ASP A 29 2.06 26.45 -37.53
C ASP A 29 1.89 24.95 -37.82
N THR A 30 2.00 24.18 -36.74
CA THR A 30 1.11 23.05 -36.52
C THR A 30 0.82 23.01 -35.04
N ASP A 31 -0.42 23.34 -34.66
CA ASP A 31 -0.98 23.09 -33.35
C ASP A 31 -0.89 21.60 -33.05
N ALA A 32 0.17 21.20 -32.36
CA ALA A 32 0.22 19.95 -31.69
C ALA A 32 -0.56 20.13 -30.38
N VAL A 33 -1.82 19.72 -30.39
CA VAL A 33 -2.58 19.41 -29.17
C VAL A 33 -1.78 18.35 -28.47
N SER A 34 -1.03 18.73 -27.43
CA SER A 34 -0.44 17.82 -26.49
C SER A 34 -1.60 17.14 -25.78
N GLU A 35 -1.80 15.87 -26.11
CA GLU A 35 -2.65 14.99 -25.32
C GLU A 35 -2.18 15.06 -23.87
N PRO A 36 -3.10 15.11 -22.87
CA PRO A 36 -2.70 15.08 -21.50
C PRO A 36 -1.96 13.75 -21.28
N SER A 37 -0.70 13.85 -20.88
CA SER A 37 0.07 12.69 -20.42
C SER A 37 -0.78 11.97 -19.41
N ASP A 38 -1.02 10.67 -19.63
CA ASP A 38 -1.53 9.74 -18.63
C ASP A 38 -0.77 10.03 -17.33
N SER A 39 -1.46 10.66 -16.39
CA SER A 39 -0.91 10.86 -15.06
C SER A 39 -0.71 9.44 -14.51
N ASP A 40 0.54 9.09 -14.33
CA ASP A 40 1.02 7.88 -13.67
C ASP A 40 0.40 7.86 -12.27
N VAL A 41 -0.82 7.34 -12.16
CA VAL A 41 -1.52 7.17 -10.88
C VAL A 41 -0.89 5.95 -10.23
N SER A 42 0.24 6.17 -9.57
CA SER A 42 0.87 5.12 -8.78
C SER A 42 -0.09 4.71 -7.66
N ILE A 43 -0.38 3.42 -7.60
CA ILE A 43 -1.15 2.84 -6.50
C ILE A 43 -0.33 3.06 -5.22
N GLN A 44 -0.99 3.53 -4.15
CA GLN A 44 -0.36 3.70 -2.84
C GLN A 44 -1.05 2.82 -1.81
N HIS A 45 -0.31 2.40 -0.80
CA HIS A 45 -0.84 1.61 0.30
C HIS A 45 -1.89 2.43 1.09
N PRO A 46 -3.13 1.91 1.34
CA PRO A 46 -4.25 2.68 1.89
C PRO A 46 -3.98 3.34 3.24
N ILE A 47 -3.17 2.72 4.11
CA ILE A 47 -2.88 3.30 5.42
C ILE A 47 -2.09 4.59 5.29
N TYR A 48 -1.10 4.66 4.38
CA TYR A 48 -0.31 5.89 4.16
C TYR A 48 -1.10 6.96 3.40
N ASP A 49 -2.11 6.53 2.63
CA ASP A 49 -2.94 7.41 1.83
C ASP A 49 -4.05 8.08 2.66
N TYR A 50 -4.62 7.34 3.61
CA TYR A 50 -5.86 7.73 4.31
C TYR A 50 -5.68 8.04 5.80
N CYS A 51 -4.58 7.64 6.45
CA CYS A 51 -4.33 7.98 7.85
C CYS A 51 -3.72 9.38 7.96
N GLN A 52 -4.32 10.24 8.79
CA GLN A 52 -3.84 11.61 9.01
C GLN A 52 -2.56 11.66 9.86
N GLU A 53 -2.32 10.63 10.68
CA GLU A 53 -1.14 10.58 11.53
C GLU A 53 0.10 10.16 10.74
N GLU A 54 1.24 10.78 11.02
CA GLU A 54 2.53 10.36 10.48
C GLU A 54 2.96 9.03 11.11
N LEU A 55 3.22 8.03 10.28
CA LEU A 55 3.56 6.69 10.76
C LEU A 55 5.07 6.55 10.93
N ASP A 56 5.51 6.18 12.12
CA ASP A 56 6.92 6.04 12.48
C ASP A 56 7.42 4.59 12.49
N SER A 57 6.52 3.63 12.69
CA SER A 57 6.87 2.20 12.69
C SER A 57 5.68 1.30 12.38
N VAL A 58 5.98 0.08 11.91
CA VAL A 58 5.03 -0.99 11.67
C VAL A 58 5.51 -2.24 12.39
N GLU A 59 4.65 -2.84 13.22
CA GLU A 59 4.86 -4.18 13.77
C GLU A 59 4.12 -5.20 12.93
N LEU A 60 4.73 -6.36 12.69
CA LEU A 60 4.16 -7.44 11.90
C LEU A 60 4.21 -8.76 12.65
N GLU A 61 3.09 -9.48 12.62
CA GLU A 61 3.01 -10.90 12.96
C GLU A 61 2.35 -11.64 11.80
N PHE A 62 2.71 -12.90 11.59
CA PHE A 62 2.05 -13.73 10.59
C PHE A 62 1.85 -15.17 11.08
N ARG A 63 0.95 -15.85 10.41
CA ARG A 63 0.68 -17.28 10.61
C ARG A 63 0.28 -17.91 9.28
N ILE A 64 0.46 -19.21 9.17
CA ILE A 64 0.06 -20.00 8.00
C ILE A 64 -1.08 -20.92 8.43
N GLU A 65 -2.21 -20.83 7.75
CA GLU A 65 -3.41 -21.60 8.09
C GLU A 65 -4.04 -22.21 6.82
N PRO A 66 -4.79 -23.31 6.93
CA PRO A 66 -5.65 -23.76 5.86
C PRO A 66 -6.68 -22.66 5.52
N PRO A 67 -6.98 -22.41 4.24
CA PRO A 67 -7.93 -21.38 3.86
C PRO A 67 -9.35 -21.75 4.30
N SER A 68 -10.08 -20.79 4.87
CA SER A 68 -11.52 -20.92 5.06
C SER A 68 -12.25 -20.76 3.72
N LYS A 69 -13.50 -21.23 3.63
CA LYS A 69 -14.30 -21.05 2.42
C LYS A 69 -14.42 -19.57 2.02
N SER A 70 -14.63 -18.67 2.98
CA SER A 70 -14.72 -17.24 2.70
C SER A 70 -13.42 -16.61 2.19
N ILE A 71 -12.27 -17.18 2.56
CA ILE A 71 -10.97 -16.75 2.02
C ILE A 71 -10.80 -17.28 0.59
N LEU A 72 -11.14 -18.54 0.34
CA LEU A 72 -11.09 -19.12 -1.01
C LEU A 72 -12.02 -18.39 -2.00
N ASP A 73 -13.18 -17.93 -1.54
CA ASP A 73 -14.13 -17.18 -2.37
C ASP A 73 -13.57 -15.80 -2.81
N ASN A 74 -12.52 -15.29 -2.13
CA ASN A 74 -11.83 -14.06 -2.51
C ASN A 74 -10.68 -14.30 -3.50
N PHE A 75 -10.13 -15.53 -3.52
CA PHE A 75 -9.13 -15.92 -4.50
C PHE A 75 -9.83 -16.73 -5.58
N GLU A 76 -9.68 -16.35 -6.83
CA GLU A 76 -10.34 -17.03 -7.96
C GLU A 76 -9.78 -18.43 -8.25
N HIS A 77 -8.76 -18.83 -7.50
CA HIS A 77 -8.10 -20.13 -7.65
C HIS A 77 -7.89 -20.82 -6.29
N TYR A 78 -7.65 -22.13 -6.34
CA TYR A 78 -7.36 -22.91 -5.16
C TYR A 78 -5.97 -22.59 -4.60
N THR A 79 -5.88 -22.46 -3.28
CA THR A 79 -4.61 -22.40 -2.53
C THR A 79 -4.58 -23.48 -1.45
N ALA A 80 -3.42 -24.11 -1.25
CA ALA A 80 -3.24 -25.15 -0.23
C ALA A 80 -3.22 -24.57 1.20
N ALA A 81 -2.71 -23.34 1.36
CA ALA A 81 -2.67 -22.61 2.61
C ALA A 81 -2.64 -21.11 2.33
N VAL A 82 -2.96 -20.32 3.34
CA VAL A 82 -2.85 -18.86 3.29
C VAL A 82 -1.87 -18.37 4.35
N VAL A 83 -1.04 -17.42 3.97
CA VAL A 83 -0.26 -16.61 4.89
C VAL A 83 -1.16 -15.47 5.33
N ILE A 84 -1.47 -15.42 6.61
CA ILE A 84 -2.30 -14.38 7.24
C ILE A 84 -1.36 -13.46 7.98
N VAL A 85 -1.40 -12.18 7.65
CA VAL A 85 -0.46 -11.18 8.16
C VAL A 85 -1.20 -10.08 8.88
N ASP A 86 -0.87 -9.89 10.13
CA ASP A 86 -1.34 -8.80 10.99
C ASP A 86 -0.27 -7.72 11.02
N ARG A 87 -0.64 -6.44 10.77
CA ARG A 87 0.27 -5.28 10.83
C ARG A 87 -0.36 -4.18 11.66
N TRP A 88 0.42 -3.66 12.61
CA TRP A 88 0.03 -2.54 13.48
C TRP A 88 0.91 -1.34 13.18
N TYR A 89 0.28 -0.26 12.73
CA TYR A 89 0.95 0.99 12.36
C TYR A 89 0.96 1.93 13.56
N LYS A 90 2.10 2.53 13.84
CA LYS A 90 2.31 3.33 15.04
C LYS A 90 2.71 4.76 14.75
N HIS A 91 2.26 5.65 15.60
CA HIS A 91 2.67 7.02 15.74
C HIS A 91 3.04 7.29 17.20
N GLU A 92 4.26 7.80 17.46
CA GLU A 92 4.79 8.06 18.80
C GLU A 92 4.60 6.88 19.79
N GLY A 93 4.77 5.65 19.29
CA GLY A 93 4.62 4.42 20.08
C GLY A 93 3.18 3.95 20.30
N HIS A 94 2.17 4.69 19.83
CA HIS A 94 0.77 4.30 19.90
C HIS A 94 0.30 3.69 18.57
N THR A 95 -0.49 2.61 18.63
CA THR A 95 -1.07 2.03 17.43
C THR A 95 -2.23 2.89 16.94
N VAL A 96 -2.14 3.37 15.70
CA VAL A 96 -3.12 4.28 15.08
C VAL A 96 -3.86 3.66 13.90
N ALA A 97 -3.36 2.55 13.35
CA ALA A 97 -4.05 1.80 12.30
C ALA A 97 -3.66 0.33 12.34
N TYR A 98 -4.46 -0.51 11.67
CA TYR A 98 -4.25 -1.95 11.61
C TYR A 98 -4.60 -2.50 10.24
N SER A 99 -3.81 -3.45 9.75
CA SER A 99 -4.09 -4.18 8.52
C SER A 99 -4.07 -5.68 8.76
N LEU A 100 -5.00 -6.38 8.12
CA LEU A 100 -5.07 -7.83 8.05
C LEU A 100 -5.01 -8.23 6.57
N SER A 101 -3.95 -8.94 6.18
CA SER A 101 -3.74 -9.37 4.80
C SER A 101 -3.71 -10.88 4.67
N PHE A 102 -4.16 -11.35 3.53
CA PHE A 102 -4.20 -12.77 3.14
C PHE A 102 -3.45 -12.95 1.83
N MET A 103 -2.52 -13.90 1.79
CA MET A 103 -1.74 -14.23 0.59
C MET A 103 -1.80 -15.74 0.35
N PRO A 104 -1.96 -16.21 -0.90
CA PRO A 104 -1.78 -17.62 -1.23
C PRO A 104 -0.34 -18.06 -0.92
N ILE A 105 -0.16 -19.24 -0.35
CA ILE A 105 1.19 -19.76 -0.05
C ILE A 105 2.01 -19.98 -1.31
N GLU A 106 1.37 -20.27 -2.42
CA GLU A 106 2.00 -20.45 -3.74
C GLU A 106 2.66 -19.14 -4.23
N LEU A 107 2.04 -18.00 -3.93
CA LEU A 107 2.61 -16.67 -4.25
C LEU A 107 3.93 -16.45 -3.51
N VAL A 108 3.98 -16.78 -2.22
CA VAL A 108 5.21 -16.66 -1.41
C VAL A 108 6.34 -17.49 -2.02
N GLY A 109 6.03 -18.70 -2.49
CA GLY A 109 7.00 -19.56 -3.19
C GLY A 109 7.44 -18.98 -4.54
N ARG A 110 6.50 -18.44 -5.33
CA ARG A 110 6.76 -17.85 -6.66
C ARG A 110 7.64 -16.61 -6.59
N LEU A 111 7.37 -15.74 -5.61
CA LEU A 111 8.10 -14.50 -5.40
C LEU A 111 9.35 -14.67 -4.52
N HIS A 112 9.63 -15.88 -4.06
CA HIS A 112 10.78 -16.19 -3.19
C HIS A 112 10.83 -15.36 -1.90
N ILE A 113 9.66 -15.02 -1.32
CA ILE A 113 9.58 -14.29 -0.07
C ILE A 113 10.08 -15.18 1.08
N ASP A 114 11.13 -14.74 1.76
CA ASP A 114 11.68 -15.48 2.91
C ASP A 114 10.83 -15.28 4.17
N LEU A 115 10.03 -16.27 4.52
CA LEU A 115 9.21 -16.26 5.73
C LEU A 115 9.99 -16.43 7.05
N ASN A 116 11.32 -16.67 6.99
CA ASN A 116 12.17 -16.57 8.18
C ASN A 116 12.51 -15.11 8.52
N SER A 117 12.23 -14.18 7.62
CA SER A 117 12.42 -12.75 7.80
C SER A 117 11.09 -12.03 7.68
N THR A 118 10.64 -11.41 8.78
CA THR A 118 9.45 -10.52 8.75
C THR A 118 9.67 -9.29 7.87
N ASP A 119 10.93 -8.89 7.67
CA ASP A 119 11.29 -7.74 6.86
C ASP A 119 10.97 -7.93 5.38
N ALA A 120 11.27 -9.13 4.83
CA ALA A 120 10.96 -9.47 3.44
C ALA A 120 9.44 -9.47 3.20
N LEU A 121 8.66 -10.02 4.13
CA LEU A 121 7.21 -10.01 4.06
C LEU A 121 6.63 -8.60 4.20
N LEU A 122 7.20 -7.79 5.09
CA LEU A 122 6.80 -6.39 5.26
C LEU A 122 7.11 -5.58 4.00
N GLU A 123 8.32 -5.69 3.44
CA GLU A 123 8.71 -4.98 2.22
C GLU A 123 7.78 -5.30 1.05
N PHE A 124 7.43 -6.58 0.88
CA PHE A 124 6.46 -6.98 -0.12
C PHE A 124 5.10 -6.30 0.10
N LEU A 125 4.52 -6.40 1.30
CA LEU A 125 3.17 -5.92 1.61
C LEU A 125 3.05 -4.39 1.71
N GLU A 126 4.15 -3.67 1.95
CA GLU A 126 4.14 -2.21 2.08
C GLU A 126 4.54 -1.52 0.77
N HIS A 127 5.31 -2.18 -0.10
CA HIS A 127 5.92 -1.55 -1.25
C HIS A 127 5.82 -2.36 -2.55
N GLU A 128 6.29 -3.63 -2.56
CA GLU A 128 6.40 -4.38 -3.80
C GLU A 128 5.05 -4.74 -4.41
N CYS A 129 4.01 -4.96 -3.61
CA CYS A 129 2.66 -5.22 -4.14
C CYS A 129 1.98 -3.97 -4.73
N TYR A 130 2.59 -2.76 -4.59
CA TYR A 130 2.09 -1.50 -5.14
C TYR A 130 2.97 -0.97 -6.29
N GLN A 131 3.53 -1.88 -7.09
CA GLN A 131 4.30 -1.52 -8.28
C GLN A 131 3.41 -0.94 -9.39
N PRO A 132 3.97 -0.15 -10.34
CA PRO A 132 3.18 0.49 -11.39
C PRO A 132 2.44 -0.47 -12.34
N ASP A 133 2.89 -1.71 -12.48
CA ASP A 133 2.30 -2.78 -13.27
C ASP A 133 1.20 -3.56 -12.53
N HIS A 134 1.03 -3.28 -11.23
CA HIS A 134 -0.05 -3.83 -10.45
C HIS A 134 -1.25 -2.87 -10.42
N HIS A 135 -2.42 -3.41 -10.15
CA HIS A 135 -3.63 -2.60 -9.96
C HIS A 135 -4.41 -3.10 -8.75
N CYS A 136 -5.32 -2.27 -8.24
CA CYS A 136 -6.12 -2.64 -7.08
C CYS A 136 -7.58 -2.24 -7.23
N SER A 137 -8.45 -3.04 -6.63
CA SER A 137 -9.83 -2.67 -6.36
C SER A 137 -10.00 -2.37 -4.88
N ARG A 138 -10.69 -1.27 -4.54
CA ARG A 138 -10.91 -0.83 -3.16
C ARG A 138 -12.37 -0.54 -2.88
N SER A 139 -12.83 -0.90 -1.69
CA SER A 139 -14.09 -0.44 -1.13
C SER A 139 -13.87 0.10 0.28
N ILE A 140 -14.51 1.22 0.61
CA ILE A 140 -14.40 1.86 1.93
C ILE A 140 -15.78 1.80 2.58
N THR A 141 -15.84 1.23 3.78
CA THR A 141 -17.07 1.04 4.53
C THR A 141 -16.89 1.43 5.99
N TYR A 142 -18.00 1.77 6.66
CA TYR A 142 -18.00 1.96 8.10
C TYR A 142 -17.96 0.61 8.83
N SER A 143 -17.17 0.52 9.91
CA SER A 143 -17.04 -0.68 10.73
C SER A 143 -17.01 -0.34 12.21
N THR A 144 -17.58 -1.20 13.04
CA THR A 144 -17.46 -1.16 14.51
C THR A 144 -16.54 -2.26 15.04
N ALA A 145 -15.84 -2.99 14.16
CA ALA A 145 -15.07 -4.17 14.51
C ALA A 145 -13.55 -3.95 14.63
N GLY A 146 -13.05 -2.71 14.44
CA GLY A 146 -11.62 -2.41 14.39
C GLY A 146 -10.86 -2.79 15.65
N ASN A 147 -11.35 -2.42 16.85
CA ASN A 147 -10.73 -2.79 18.13
C ASN A 147 -10.77 -4.30 18.40
N PHE A 148 -11.77 -5.00 17.89
CA PHE A 148 -11.86 -6.46 17.99
C PHE A 148 -10.87 -7.14 17.05
N SER A 149 -10.71 -6.61 15.84
CA SER A 149 -9.77 -7.16 14.84
C SER A 149 -8.32 -6.97 15.25
N ALA A 150 -7.99 -5.83 15.86
CA ALA A 150 -6.65 -5.51 16.36
C ALA A 150 -6.41 -6.10 17.77
N LYS A 151 -6.50 -7.40 17.92
CA LYS A 151 -6.53 -8.17 19.21
C LYS A 151 -5.58 -7.70 20.29
N ASN A 152 -4.40 -7.20 19.95
CA ASN A 152 -3.35 -6.83 20.90
C ASN A 152 -3.37 -5.34 21.28
N TYR A 153 -4.12 -4.51 20.53
CA TYR A 153 -4.09 -3.05 20.70
C TYR A 153 -5.49 -2.45 20.51
N LYS A 154 -5.80 -1.45 21.32
CA LYS A 154 -6.97 -0.64 21.12
C LYS A 154 -6.62 0.52 20.18
N LEU A 155 -7.21 0.54 18.97
CA LEU A 155 -6.94 1.54 17.95
C LEU A 155 -7.65 2.88 18.21
N SER A 156 -8.83 2.84 18.83
CA SER A 156 -9.64 4.02 19.08
C SER A 156 -10.30 3.96 20.47
N SER A 157 -10.56 5.12 21.06
CA SER A 157 -11.41 5.25 22.25
C SER A 157 -12.89 4.95 21.94
N HIS A 158 -13.27 5.02 20.65
CA HIS A 158 -14.60 4.73 20.14
C HIS A 158 -14.55 3.51 19.22
N ASP A 159 -15.65 2.78 19.10
CA ASP A 159 -15.80 1.69 18.12
C ASP A 159 -16.30 2.26 16.78
N SER A 160 -15.47 3.06 16.13
CA SER A 160 -15.79 3.79 14.90
C SER A 160 -14.58 3.81 13.98
N PHE A 161 -14.66 3.08 12.88
CA PHE A 161 -13.57 2.86 11.94
C PHE A 161 -14.05 3.01 10.51
N LEU A 162 -13.16 3.46 9.62
CA LEU A 162 -13.28 3.22 8.20
C LEU A 162 -12.46 1.96 7.87
N LEU A 163 -13.13 1.00 7.27
CA LEU A 163 -12.55 -0.24 6.76
C LEU A 163 -12.37 -0.10 5.25
N THR A 164 -11.13 -0.08 4.81
CA THR A 164 -10.78 -0.25 3.40
C THR A 164 -10.53 -1.74 3.15
N GLN A 165 -11.35 -2.35 2.30
CA GLN A 165 -11.09 -3.68 1.77
C GLN A 165 -10.44 -3.52 0.40
N GLU A 166 -9.34 -4.23 0.17
CA GLU A 166 -8.52 -4.10 -1.01
C GLU A 166 -8.13 -5.47 -1.57
N ASN A 167 -8.23 -5.61 -2.89
CA ASN A 167 -7.60 -6.69 -3.64
C ASN A 167 -6.53 -6.07 -4.51
N VAL A 168 -5.29 -6.52 -4.37
CA VAL A 168 -4.18 -6.15 -5.25
C VAL A 168 -3.95 -7.28 -6.23
N CYS A 169 -3.86 -6.92 -7.52
CA CYS A 169 -3.68 -7.85 -8.63
C CYS A 169 -2.41 -7.48 -9.42
N ASP A 170 -1.80 -8.49 -10.05
CA ASP A 170 -0.73 -8.29 -11.02
C ASP A 170 -1.27 -7.89 -12.42
N GLU A 171 -0.38 -7.81 -13.40
CA GLU A 171 -0.69 -7.47 -14.79
C GLU A 171 -1.62 -8.49 -15.50
N ASP A 172 -1.68 -9.71 -15.00
CA ASP A 172 -2.52 -10.80 -15.52
C ASP A 172 -3.87 -10.92 -14.79
N ASP A 173 -4.26 -9.92 -13.97
CA ASP A 173 -5.44 -9.91 -13.11
C ASP A 173 -5.43 -11.00 -11.99
N GLU A 174 -4.28 -11.63 -11.72
CA GLU A 174 -4.17 -12.59 -10.62
C GLU A 174 -4.13 -11.87 -9.28
N ILE A 175 -5.02 -12.26 -8.35
CA ILE A 175 -5.06 -11.66 -7.01
C ILE A 175 -3.82 -12.09 -6.21
N LEU A 176 -2.97 -11.13 -5.91
CA LEU A 176 -1.76 -11.30 -5.10
C LEU A 176 -2.08 -11.25 -3.61
N VAL A 177 -2.84 -10.24 -3.19
CA VAL A 177 -3.12 -9.97 -1.79
C VAL A 177 -4.55 -9.48 -1.64
N VAL A 178 -5.24 -10.01 -0.64
CA VAL A 178 -6.52 -9.49 -0.16
C VAL A 178 -6.29 -8.87 1.22
N SER A 179 -6.63 -7.60 1.40
CA SER A 179 -6.39 -6.87 2.64
C SER A 179 -7.62 -6.20 3.21
N LYS A 180 -7.59 -6.03 4.53
CA LYS A 180 -8.53 -5.22 5.32
C LYS A 180 -7.74 -4.23 6.14
N HIS A 181 -7.92 -2.95 5.87
CA HIS A 181 -7.24 -1.86 6.56
C HIS A 181 -8.23 -1.11 7.43
N TYR A 182 -7.93 -1.00 8.71
CA TYR A 182 -8.77 -0.34 9.70
C TYR A 182 -8.09 0.94 10.18
N ILE A 183 -8.75 2.07 9.96
CA ILE A 183 -8.33 3.38 10.46
C ILE A 183 -9.45 3.91 11.34
N PRO A 184 -9.19 4.36 12.58
CA PRO A 184 -10.16 5.06 13.39
C PRO A 184 -10.81 6.21 12.61
N ALA A 185 -12.12 6.39 12.73
CA ALA A 185 -12.85 7.37 11.94
C ALA A 185 -12.33 8.80 12.17
N GLU A 186 -11.84 9.10 13.37
CA GLU A 186 -11.23 10.36 13.76
C GLU A 186 -9.86 10.64 13.09
N LEU A 187 -9.19 9.60 12.56
CA LEU A 187 -7.88 9.68 11.90
C LEU A 187 -7.96 9.46 10.38
N PHE A 188 -9.15 9.22 9.86
CA PHE A 188 -9.33 8.91 8.43
C PHE A 188 -9.56 10.17 7.61
N GLU A 189 -8.80 10.34 6.55
CA GLU A 189 -9.01 11.39 5.55
C GLU A 189 -8.90 10.80 4.13
N LEU A 190 -9.88 11.09 3.27
CA LEU A 190 -9.83 10.77 1.84
C LEU A 190 -9.72 12.06 1.04
N LYS A 191 -8.60 12.24 0.32
CA LYS A 191 -8.37 13.36 -0.58
C LYS A 191 -8.62 12.93 -2.02
N LEU A 192 -9.59 13.55 -2.67
CA LEU A 192 -9.87 13.33 -4.09
C LEU A 192 -9.38 14.55 -4.89
N ALA A 193 -8.49 14.30 -5.85
CA ALA A 193 -8.16 15.29 -6.87
C ALA A 193 -9.26 15.27 -7.94
N VAL A 194 -9.87 16.40 -8.21
CA VAL A 194 -10.94 16.59 -9.22
C VAL A 194 -10.39 17.42 -10.36
#